data_a9d5f7a8cdfe48025150aaa308330f62
#
_entry.id   a9d5f7a8cdfe48025150aaa308330f62
#
_cell.length_a   1.000
_cell.length_b   1.000
_cell.length_c   1.000
_cell.angle_alpha   90.00
_cell.angle_beta   90.00
_cell.angle_gamma   90.00
#
_symmetry.space_group_name_H-M   'P 1'
#
loop_
_entity.id
_entity.type
_entity.pdbx_description
1 polymer ?
#
loop_
_entity_poly.entity_id
_entity_poly.type
_entity_poly.pdbx_seq_one_letter_code
_entity_poly.pdbx_strand_id
1 'polypeptide(L)'
;MNTQHAPSFYAATANPQPERAQLHGRHMADVCIVGAGYTGLSSALHLAEAGYKVIVLEAAKVGWGASGRNGGQIVHSYSRDIDVIEKSYGPAVASAMGNMAFEGARVIRERVAKYAIQCDLKDGGIYAAKTQKKVAGLHEHKELWEKYDSLKMQIVEGADIQKYVKTDEYKAILIDPTGGHIHPLNLALGEATAFESQGGVIFEQSPVIKINRGETAVVKTEQGEVHAKFVIIACNAYIGELEPKLSAKAMPCGTQVVATAPLAN
;
A
#
# COMPACT_ATOMS: atom_id res chain seq x y z
N MET A 1 9.78 20.85 5.95
CA MET A 1 9.88 19.47 5.35
C MET A 1 10.05 19.62 3.85
N ASN A 2 10.89 18.78 3.20
CA ASN A 2 10.91 18.75 1.73
C ASN A 2 9.65 18.05 1.23
N THR A 3 8.81 18.75 0.49
CA THR A 3 7.52 18.24 0.01
C THR A 3 7.61 17.50 -1.35
N GLN A 4 8.76 17.58 -2.02
CA GLN A 4 8.98 16.88 -3.28
C GLN A 4 9.33 15.40 -3.04
N HIS A 5 9.04 14.55 -4.01
CA HIS A 5 9.49 13.15 -3.97
C HIS A 5 11.01 13.08 -3.88
N ALA A 6 11.52 12.08 -3.16
CA ALA A 6 12.96 11.80 -3.16
C ALA A 6 13.44 11.48 -4.60
N PRO A 7 14.67 11.87 -4.97
CA PRO A 7 15.23 11.55 -6.27
C PRO A 7 15.46 10.03 -6.38
N SER A 8 14.49 9.32 -6.88
CA SER A 8 14.46 7.86 -7.00
C SER A 8 14.05 7.45 -8.41
N PHE A 9 14.28 6.17 -8.75
CA PHE A 9 13.77 5.57 -9.98
C PHE A 9 12.27 5.83 -10.14
N TYR A 10 11.49 5.64 -9.09
CA TYR A 10 10.05 5.83 -9.14
C TYR A 10 9.64 7.29 -9.38
N ALA A 11 10.34 8.25 -8.79
CA ALA A 11 10.06 9.66 -9.06
C ALA A 11 10.45 10.07 -10.49
N ALA A 12 11.55 9.50 -11.02
CA ALA A 12 12.02 9.79 -12.38
C ALA A 12 11.14 9.17 -13.47
N THR A 13 10.40 8.10 -13.14
CA THR A 13 9.53 7.36 -14.07
C THR A 13 8.05 7.47 -13.71
N ALA A 14 7.70 8.40 -12.83
CA ALA A 14 6.33 8.65 -12.43
C ALA A 14 5.47 9.19 -13.57
N ASN A 15 4.23 8.75 -13.64
CA ASN A 15 3.24 9.29 -14.56
C ASN A 15 2.96 10.78 -14.23
N PRO A 16 2.75 11.63 -15.24
CA PRO A 16 2.39 13.02 -15.04
C PRO A 16 1.13 13.16 -14.17
N GLN A 17 1.14 14.15 -13.29
CA GLN A 17 0.00 14.46 -12.43
C GLN A 17 -0.35 15.93 -12.51
N PRO A 18 -1.64 16.28 -12.37
CA PRO A 18 -2.02 17.68 -12.20
C PRO A 18 -1.48 18.21 -10.87
N GLU A 19 -1.25 19.50 -10.82
CA GLU A 19 -0.98 20.17 -9.54
C GLU A 19 -2.25 20.19 -8.69
N ARG A 20 -2.12 19.82 -7.41
CA ARG A 20 -3.19 19.89 -6.44
C ARG A 20 -2.97 21.08 -5.52
N ALA A 21 -4.05 21.83 -5.29
CA ALA A 21 -4.02 23.02 -4.46
C ALA A 21 -3.70 22.68 -2.98
N GLN A 22 -3.21 23.66 -2.25
CA GLN A 22 -3.21 23.66 -0.79
C GLN A 22 -4.62 23.92 -0.25
N LEU A 23 -4.89 23.43 0.95
CA LEU A 23 -6.14 23.74 1.65
C LEU A 23 -6.14 25.20 2.11
N HIS A 24 -7.10 25.98 1.63
CA HIS A 24 -7.37 27.32 2.10
C HIS A 24 -8.82 27.44 2.58
N GLY A 25 -9.02 28.15 3.70
CA GLY A 25 -10.34 28.44 4.22
C GLY A 25 -11.04 27.22 4.82
N ARG A 26 -12.37 27.25 4.80
CA ARG A 26 -13.21 26.24 5.45
C ARG A 26 -13.90 25.33 4.45
N HIS A 27 -13.78 24.03 4.65
CA HIS A 27 -14.43 23.00 3.84
C HIS A 27 -15.29 22.07 4.70
N MET A 28 -16.28 21.45 4.06
CA MET A 28 -17.19 20.49 4.69
C MET A 28 -17.09 19.15 3.94
N ALA A 29 -17.01 18.06 4.69
CA ALA A 29 -17.00 16.70 4.14
C ALA A 29 -17.79 15.74 5.05
N ASP A 30 -18.14 14.56 4.57
CA ASP A 30 -18.58 13.47 5.44
C ASP A 30 -17.37 12.84 6.12
N VAL A 31 -16.28 12.64 5.37
CA VAL A 31 -15.05 12.05 5.86
C VAL A 31 -13.84 12.90 5.47
N CYS A 32 -12.98 13.21 6.44
CA CYS A 32 -11.67 13.78 6.19
C CYS A 32 -10.59 12.71 6.42
N ILE A 33 -9.71 12.51 5.45
CA ILE A 33 -8.62 11.54 5.53
C ILE A 33 -7.29 12.29 5.60
N VAL A 34 -6.44 11.92 6.56
CA VAL A 34 -5.12 12.51 6.76
C VAL A 34 -4.05 11.56 6.25
N GLY A 35 -3.41 11.93 5.16
CA GLY A 35 -2.40 11.17 4.44
C GLY A 35 -2.90 10.57 3.12
N ALA A 36 -2.18 10.85 2.02
CA ALA A 36 -2.44 10.35 0.67
C ALA A 36 -1.47 9.22 0.27
N GLY A 37 -1.21 8.29 1.19
CA GLY A 37 -0.60 6.99 0.90
C GLY A 37 -1.66 5.94 0.51
N TYR A 38 -1.26 4.69 0.31
CA TYR A 38 -2.18 3.61 -0.07
C TYR A 38 -3.40 3.48 0.85
N THR A 39 -3.19 3.51 2.16
CA THR A 39 -4.30 3.39 3.12
C THR A 39 -5.30 4.53 2.95
N GLY A 40 -4.80 5.77 2.85
CA GLY A 40 -5.68 6.95 2.69
C GLY A 40 -6.40 6.95 1.36
N LEU A 41 -5.69 6.70 0.25
CA LEU A 41 -6.27 6.69 -1.09
C LEU A 41 -7.25 5.54 -1.28
N SER A 42 -6.91 4.35 -0.78
CA SER A 42 -7.79 3.19 -0.83
C SER A 42 -9.09 3.43 -0.06
N SER A 43 -9.00 4.01 1.14
CA SER A 43 -10.17 4.37 1.93
C SER A 43 -10.99 5.47 1.24
N ALA A 44 -10.31 6.49 0.70
CA ALA A 44 -10.95 7.60 0.01
C ALA A 44 -11.76 7.13 -1.21
N LEU A 45 -11.16 6.29 -2.04
CA LEU A 45 -11.81 5.77 -3.24
C LEU A 45 -13.03 4.91 -2.90
N HIS A 46 -12.92 3.98 -1.94
CA HIS A 46 -14.06 3.18 -1.49
C HIS A 46 -15.22 4.02 -0.97
N LEU A 47 -14.91 5.03 -0.16
CA LEU A 47 -15.93 5.92 0.40
C LEU A 47 -16.58 6.80 -0.68
N ALA A 48 -15.79 7.30 -1.64
CA ALA A 48 -16.32 8.10 -2.75
C ALA A 48 -17.22 7.23 -3.67
N GLU A 49 -16.81 6.00 -3.98
CA GLU A 49 -17.64 5.03 -4.71
C GLU A 49 -18.96 4.72 -3.98
N ALA A 50 -18.97 4.78 -2.65
CA ALA A 50 -20.16 4.63 -1.83
C ALA A 50 -20.98 5.93 -1.70
N GLY A 51 -20.60 7.01 -2.37
CA GLY A 51 -21.33 8.28 -2.41
C GLY A 51 -21.04 9.24 -1.26
N TYR A 52 -20.03 8.98 -0.43
CA TYR A 52 -19.61 9.92 0.61
C TYR A 52 -18.80 11.07 0.02
N LYS A 53 -18.99 12.27 0.56
CA LYS A 53 -18.13 13.42 0.28
C LYS A 53 -16.84 13.29 1.08
N VAL A 54 -15.73 13.03 0.39
CA VAL A 54 -14.43 12.77 1.02
C VAL A 54 -13.41 13.84 0.64
N ILE A 55 -12.65 14.31 1.63
CA ILE A 55 -11.50 15.19 1.45
C ILE A 55 -10.27 14.51 2.02
N VAL A 56 -9.19 14.47 1.25
CA VAL A 56 -7.87 13.96 1.66
C VAL A 56 -6.92 15.13 1.86
N LEU A 57 -6.23 15.18 2.99
CA LEU A 57 -5.17 16.14 3.29
C LEU A 57 -3.82 15.44 3.32
N GLU A 58 -2.91 15.88 2.46
CA GLU A 58 -1.55 15.36 2.36
C GLU A 58 -0.53 16.45 2.71
N ALA A 59 0.41 16.11 3.56
CA ALA A 59 1.43 17.07 4.01
C ALA A 59 2.44 17.44 2.92
N ALA A 60 2.67 16.55 1.97
CA ALA A 60 3.61 16.73 0.86
C ALA A 60 2.92 16.52 -0.50
N LYS A 61 3.30 15.47 -1.22
CA LYS A 61 2.71 15.02 -2.48
C LYS A 61 2.05 13.65 -2.30
N VAL A 62 1.06 13.33 -3.11
CA VAL A 62 0.47 11.99 -3.16
C VAL A 62 1.55 10.92 -3.24
N GLY A 63 1.49 9.91 -2.36
CA GLY A 63 2.47 8.83 -2.34
C GLY A 63 3.88 9.21 -1.86
N TRP A 64 4.06 10.41 -1.29
CA TRP A 64 5.38 10.89 -0.84
C TRP A 64 6.03 9.99 0.19
N GLY A 65 5.27 9.38 1.06
CA GLY A 65 5.74 8.48 2.11
C GLY A 65 6.18 7.10 1.61
N ALA A 66 6.00 6.08 2.42
CA ALA A 66 6.38 4.69 2.12
C ALA A 66 5.68 4.12 0.89
N SER A 67 4.47 4.59 0.57
CA SER A 67 3.69 4.12 -0.58
C SER A 67 4.35 4.37 -1.93
N GLY A 68 5.09 5.47 -2.09
CA GLY A 68 5.79 5.78 -3.35
C GLY A 68 7.23 5.30 -3.41
N ARG A 69 7.73 4.57 -2.41
CA ARG A 69 9.16 4.19 -2.31
C ARG A 69 9.40 2.80 -1.73
N ASN A 70 8.42 1.91 -1.80
CA ASN A 70 8.56 0.50 -1.43
C ASN A 70 9.04 -0.34 -2.63
N GLY A 71 9.23 -1.65 -2.44
CA GLY A 71 9.71 -2.55 -3.50
C GLY A 71 8.67 -2.92 -4.55
N GLY A 72 7.42 -2.50 -4.41
CA GLY A 72 6.34 -2.75 -5.37
C GLY A 72 5.81 -4.19 -5.39
N GLN A 73 6.25 -5.07 -4.49
CA GLN A 73 5.76 -6.44 -4.45
C GLN A 73 4.34 -6.52 -3.88
N ILE A 74 3.50 -7.29 -4.54
CA ILE A 74 2.20 -7.74 -4.02
C ILE A 74 2.44 -9.10 -3.40
N VAL A 75 2.41 -9.19 -2.07
CA VAL A 75 2.68 -10.41 -1.32
C VAL A 75 1.62 -10.65 -0.26
N HIS A 76 1.27 -11.90 -0.04
CA HIS A 76 0.34 -12.31 1.01
C HIS A 76 1.15 -12.55 2.29
N SER A 77 1.29 -11.53 3.11
CA SER A 77 2.01 -11.65 4.39
C SER A 77 1.64 -10.53 5.35
N TYR A 78 1.88 -10.79 6.61
CA TYR A 78 1.84 -9.81 7.69
C TYR A 78 3.22 -9.70 8.33
N SER A 79 3.43 -8.74 9.21
CA SER A 79 4.67 -8.62 9.99
C SER A 79 4.93 -9.82 10.92
N ARG A 80 3.88 -10.60 11.19
CA ARG A 80 3.91 -11.92 11.81
C ARG A 80 3.25 -12.90 10.86
N ASP A 81 3.79 -14.13 10.78
CA ASP A 81 3.19 -15.18 9.97
C ASP A 81 1.78 -15.52 10.45
N ILE A 82 0.94 -15.98 9.54
CA ILE A 82 -0.48 -16.24 9.82
C ILE A 82 -0.67 -17.36 10.88
N ASP A 83 0.28 -18.31 11.00
CA ASP A 83 0.26 -19.33 12.05
C ASP A 83 0.50 -18.76 13.45
N VAL A 84 1.33 -17.71 13.56
CA VAL A 84 1.55 -16.97 14.80
C VAL A 84 0.29 -16.21 15.20
N ILE A 85 -0.41 -15.65 14.19
CA ILE A 85 -1.70 -14.99 14.39
C ILE A 85 -2.75 -16.01 14.87
N GLU A 86 -2.81 -17.18 14.24
CA GLU A 86 -3.73 -18.25 14.64
C GLU A 86 -3.49 -18.72 16.08
N LYS A 87 -2.22 -18.92 16.46
CA LYS A 87 -1.83 -19.28 17.84
C LYS A 87 -2.20 -18.20 18.86
N SER A 88 -2.12 -16.92 18.48
CA SER A 88 -2.33 -15.79 19.40
C SER A 88 -3.79 -15.38 19.53
N TYR A 89 -4.57 -15.47 18.47
CA TYR A 89 -5.93 -14.91 18.38
C TYR A 89 -6.99 -15.93 17.95
N GLY A 90 -6.60 -17.14 17.66
CA GLY A 90 -7.48 -18.24 17.27
C GLY A 90 -7.77 -18.31 15.75
N PRO A 91 -8.36 -19.45 15.31
CA PRO A 91 -8.52 -19.76 13.87
C PRO A 91 -9.48 -18.80 13.15
N ALA A 92 -10.50 -18.28 13.82
CA ALA A 92 -11.46 -17.35 13.22
C ALA A 92 -10.79 -16.04 12.82
N VAL A 93 -9.91 -15.49 13.68
CA VAL A 93 -9.15 -14.27 13.37
C VAL A 93 -8.13 -14.52 12.28
N ALA A 94 -7.41 -15.65 12.33
CA ALA A 94 -6.46 -16.02 11.28
C ALA A 94 -7.14 -16.19 9.92
N SER A 95 -8.31 -16.84 9.88
CA SER A 95 -9.10 -17.00 8.65
C SER A 95 -9.53 -15.65 8.07
N ALA A 96 -10.05 -14.76 8.92
CA ALA A 96 -10.43 -13.41 8.47
C ALA A 96 -9.22 -12.64 7.92
N MET A 97 -8.09 -12.66 8.60
CA MET A 97 -6.87 -11.98 8.16
C MET A 97 -6.28 -12.61 6.90
N GLY A 98 -6.25 -13.95 6.79
CA GLY A 98 -5.79 -14.64 5.58
C GLY A 98 -6.61 -14.23 4.36
N ASN A 99 -7.95 -14.25 4.47
CA ASN A 99 -8.85 -13.81 3.41
C ASN A 99 -8.62 -12.34 3.04
N MET A 100 -8.43 -11.45 4.02
CA MET A 100 -8.13 -10.04 3.77
C MET A 100 -6.82 -9.82 2.99
N ALA A 101 -5.80 -10.66 3.22
CA ALA A 101 -4.53 -10.55 2.48
C ALA A 101 -4.73 -10.82 0.99
N PHE A 102 -5.48 -11.86 0.63
CA PHE A 102 -5.82 -12.16 -0.77
C PHE A 102 -6.80 -11.14 -1.37
N GLU A 103 -7.77 -10.70 -0.59
CA GLU A 103 -8.70 -9.64 -1.02
C GLU A 103 -7.96 -8.35 -1.37
N GLY A 104 -6.97 -7.95 -0.58
CA GLY A 104 -6.13 -6.78 -0.87
C GLY A 104 -5.47 -6.85 -2.25
N ALA A 105 -4.92 -8.02 -2.60
CA ALA A 105 -4.32 -8.25 -3.93
C ALA A 105 -5.37 -8.20 -5.06
N ARG A 106 -6.59 -8.70 -4.84
CA ARG A 106 -7.71 -8.60 -5.80
C ARG A 106 -8.16 -7.16 -5.99
N VAL A 107 -8.34 -6.42 -4.91
CA VAL A 107 -8.75 -5.00 -4.94
C VAL A 107 -7.77 -4.16 -5.76
N ILE A 108 -6.45 -4.38 -5.63
CA ILE A 108 -5.46 -3.69 -6.47
C ILE A 108 -5.73 -3.97 -7.96
N ARG A 109 -5.90 -5.24 -8.35
CA ARG A 109 -6.14 -5.63 -9.75
C ARG A 109 -7.46 -5.08 -10.31
N GLU A 110 -8.52 -5.17 -9.54
CA GLU A 110 -9.83 -4.64 -9.89
C GLU A 110 -9.77 -3.12 -10.14
N ARG A 111 -9.07 -2.38 -9.29
CA ARG A 111 -8.89 -0.94 -9.46
C ARG A 111 -8.02 -0.60 -10.66
N VAL A 112 -6.90 -1.30 -10.82
CA VAL A 112 -6.03 -1.13 -11.99
C VAL A 112 -6.82 -1.33 -13.27
N ALA A 113 -7.66 -2.37 -13.35
CA ALA A 113 -8.51 -2.62 -14.50
C ALA A 113 -9.64 -1.58 -14.64
N LYS A 114 -10.40 -1.31 -13.56
CA LYS A 114 -11.56 -0.40 -13.57
C LYS A 114 -11.19 1.03 -13.94
N TYR A 115 -10.08 1.53 -13.44
CA TYR A 115 -9.63 2.91 -13.63
C TYR A 115 -8.49 3.05 -14.62
N ALA A 116 -8.11 1.97 -15.31
CA ALA A 116 -7.01 1.93 -16.28
C ALA A 116 -5.68 2.49 -15.72
N ILE A 117 -5.37 2.17 -14.46
CA ILE A 117 -4.18 2.68 -13.76
C ILE A 117 -2.92 2.14 -14.42
N GLN A 118 -2.06 3.03 -14.89
CA GLN A 118 -0.80 2.69 -15.53
C GLN A 118 0.30 2.55 -14.47
N CYS A 119 0.42 1.37 -13.85
CA CYS A 119 1.37 1.10 -12.77
C CYS A 119 2.24 -0.13 -13.02
N ASP A 120 2.42 -0.53 -14.28
CA ASP A 120 3.27 -1.68 -14.68
C ASP A 120 2.95 -2.97 -13.91
N LEU A 121 1.67 -3.21 -13.63
CA LEU A 121 1.22 -4.40 -12.92
C LEU A 121 1.67 -5.66 -13.68
N LYS A 122 2.38 -6.53 -12.99
CA LYS A 122 2.74 -7.88 -13.43
C LYS A 122 2.25 -8.89 -12.42
N ASP A 123 1.62 -9.94 -12.91
CA ASP A 123 1.14 -11.05 -12.09
C ASP A 123 2.23 -12.08 -11.84
N GLY A 124 2.08 -12.77 -10.72
CA GLY A 124 2.98 -13.81 -10.27
C GLY A 124 4.15 -13.29 -9.42
N GLY A 125 4.46 -14.06 -8.39
CA GLY A 125 5.59 -13.85 -7.50
C GLY A 125 6.41 -15.12 -7.35
N ILE A 126 7.70 -14.97 -7.04
CA ILE A 126 8.59 -16.10 -6.79
C ILE A 126 9.25 -15.93 -5.44
N TYR A 127 9.11 -16.96 -4.59
CA TYR A 127 9.91 -17.13 -3.38
C TYR A 127 11.02 -18.12 -3.66
N ALA A 128 12.27 -17.75 -3.43
CA ALA A 128 13.42 -18.57 -3.80
C ALA A 128 14.18 -19.13 -2.59
N ALA A 129 14.52 -20.41 -2.63
CA ALA A 129 15.30 -21.10 -1.62
C ALA A 129 16.70 -21.46 -2.12
N LYS A 130 17.74 -20.95 -1.45
CA LYS A 130 19.15 -21.28 -1.75
C LYS A 130 19.66 -22.53 -1.00
N THR A 131 18.98 -22.96 0.06
CA THR A 131 19.42 -24.08 0.90
C THR A 131 18.29 -25.07 1.09
N GLN A 132 18.63 -26.34 1.35
CA GLN A 132 17.64 -27.41 1.59
C GLN A 132 16.73 -27.10 2.79
N LYS A 133 17.26 -26.45 3.82
CA LYS A 133 16.44 -26.00 4.96
C LYS A 133 15.37 -25.00 4.52
N LYS A 134 15.68 -24.10 3.58
CA LYS A 134 14.71 -23.12 3.06
C LYS A 134 13.71 -23.75 2.10
N VAL A 135 14.04 -24.86 1.45
CA VAL A 135 13.08 -25.63 0.64
C VAL A 135 11.92 -26.14 1.50
N ALA A 136 12.22 -26.72 2.66
CA ALA A 136 11.18 -27.14 3.61
C ALA A 136 10.26 -25.95 4.00
N GLY A 137 10.84 -24.77 4.24
CA GLY A 137 10.06 -23.57 4.53
C GLY A 137 9.15 -23.11 3.39
N LEU A 138 9.50 -23.38 2.12
CA LEU A 138 8.60 -23.10 0.99
C LEU A 138 7.37 -24.05 1.01
N HIS A 139 7.55 -25.32 1.36
CA HIS A 139 6.43 -26.26 1.50
C HIS A 139 5.51 -25.84 2.65
N GLU A 140 6.08 -25.51 3.82
CA GLU A 140 5.31 -25.01 4.96
C GLU A 140 4.52 -23.74 4.60
N HIS A 141 5.16 -22.77 3.91
CA HIS A 141 4.51 -21.55 3.46
C HIS A 141 3.35 -21.84 2.50
N LYS A 142 3.55 -22.73 1.53
CA LYS A 142 2.51 -23.16 0.59
C LYS A 142 1.31 -23.76 1.34
N GLU A 143 1.55 -24.76 2.21
CA GLU A 143 0.49 -25.43 2.98
C GLU A 143 -0.27 -24.44 3.88
N LEU A 144 0.44 -23.49 4.47
CA LEU A 144 -0.13 -22.48 5.36
C LEU A 144 -1.10 -21.54 4.63
N TRP A 145 -0.67 -21.00 3.49
CA TRP A 145 -1.45 -19.99 2.77
C TRP A 145 -2.53 -20.56 1.85
N GLU A 146 -2.36 -21.77 1.31
CA GLU A 146 -3.41 -22.44 0.52
C GLU A 146 -4.68 -22.78 1.31
N LYS A 147 -4.67 -22.61 2.64
CA LYS A 147 -5.88 -22.70 3.48
C LYS A 147 -6.86 -21.55 3.24
N TYR A 148 -6.38 -20.41 2.75
CA TYR A 148 -7.14 -19.16 2.68
C TYR A 148 -7.52 -18.75 1.25
N ASP A 149 -6.98 -19.42 0.22
CA ASP A 149 -7.35 -19.21 -1.18
C ASP A 149 -7.39 -20.53 -1.93
N SER A 150 -8.23 -20.59 -2.96
CA SER A 150 -8.37 -21.73 -3.87
C SER A 150 -7.24 -21.80 -4.91
N LEU A 151 -6.48 -20.74 -5.11
CA LEU A 151 -5.37 -20.69 -6.07
C LEU A 151 -4.17 -21.47 -5.53
N LYS A 152 -3.64 -22.36 -6.38
CA LYS A 152 -2.56 -23.27 -6.01
C LYS A 152 -1.20 -22.66 -6.30
N MET A 153 -0.38 -22.54 -5.26
CA MET A 153 1.04 -22.24 -5.40
C MET A 153 1.77 -23.48 -5.94
N GLN A 154 2.81 -23.25 -6.74
CA GLN A 154 3.61 -24.32 -7.34
C GLN A 154 5.05 -24.29 -6.85
N ILE A 155 5.55 -25.43 -6.34
CA ILE A 155 6.98 -25.60 -6.06
C ILE A 155 7.64 -26.20 -7.30
N VAL A 156 8.77 -25.62 -7.70
CA VAL A 156 9.60 -26.06 -8.81
C VAL A 156 11.02 -26.26 -8.31
N GLU A 157 11.63 -27.39 -8.66
CA GLU A 157 12.97 -27.80 -8.22
C GLU A 157 13.86 -28.18 -9.42
N GLY A 158 15.17 -28.22 -9.19
CA GLY A 158 16.14 -28.69 -10.17
C GLY A 158 16.20 -27.85 -11.45
N ALA A 159 16.39 -28.51 -12.59
CA ALA A 159 16.59 -27.85 -13.88
C ALA A 159 15.38 -27.03 -14.37
N ASP A 160 14.19 -27.36 -13.90
CA ASP A 160 12.97 -26.65 -14.29
C ASP A 160 12.90 -25.20 -13.79
N ILE A 161 13.69 -24.86 -12.76
CA ILE A 161 13.84 -23.48 -12.27
C ILE A 161 14.30 -22.55 -13.39
N GLN A 162 15.16 -23.02 -14.30
CA GLN A 162 15.69 -22.26 -15.43
C GLN A 162 14.60 -21.73 -16.38
N LYS A 163 13.40 -22.31 -16.38
CA LYS A 163 12.24 -21.83 -17.16
C LYS A 163 11.68 -20.51 -16.60
N TYR A 164 11.95 -20.22 -15.34
CA TYR A 164 11.44 -19.02 -14.64
C TYR A 164 12.53 -18.01 -14.31
N VAL A 165 13.70 -18.50 -13.86
CA VAL A 165 14.85 -17.66 -13.49
C VAL A 165 16.13 -18.33 -13.98
N LYS A 166 16.89 -17.65 -14.82
CA LYS A 166 18.17 -18.15 -15.37
C LYS A 166 19.29 -18.04 -14.33
N THR A 167 19.32 -18.98 -13.41
CA THR A 167 20.34 -19.05 -12.35
C THR A 167 20.44 -20.47 -11.76
N ASP A 168 21.62 -20.87 -11.33
CA ASP A 168 21.89 -22.14 -10.64
C ASP A 168 21.92 -21.97 -9.11
N GLU A 169 21.70 -20.76 -8.62
CA GLU A 169 21.77 -20.42 -7.18
C GLU A 169 20.63 -21.01 -6.35
N TYR A 170 19.50 -21.31 -6.97
CA TYR A 170 18.30 -21.75 -6.25
C TYR A 170 18.12 -23.28 -6.28
N LYS A 171 17.77 -23.85 -5.13
CA LYS A 171 17.45 -25.28 -4.99
C LYS A 171 15.97 -25.55 -5.27
N ALA A 172 15.12 -24.59 -4.92
CA ALA A 172 13.69 -24.59 -5.22
C ALA A 172 13.18 -23.15 -5.35
N ILE A 173 12.08 -23.00 -6.07
CA ILE A 173 11.25 -21.80 -6.08
C ILE A 173 9.80 -22.16 -5.79
N LEU A 174 9.09 -21.28 -5.10
CA LEU A 174 7.64 -21.32 -4.95
C LEU A 174 7.06 -20.21 -5.82
N ILE A 175 6.21 -20.57 -6.76
CA ILE A 175 5.49 -19.66 -7.63
C ILE A 175 4.12 -19.39 -7.00
N ASP A 176 3.86 -18.13 -6.73
CA ASP A 176 2.58 -17.63 -6.26
C ASP A 176 1.89 -16.87 -7.40
N PRO A 177 0.82 -17.43 -7.99
CA PRO A 177 0.12 -16.78 -9.10
C PRO A 177 -0.69 -15.56 -8.68
N THR A 178 -0.98 -15.42 -7.38
CA THR A 178 -1.76 -14.31 -6.82
C THR A 178 -0.89 -13.15 -6.37
N GLY A 179 0.41 -13.39 -6.21
CA GLY A 179 1.42 -12.36 -6.01
C GLY A 179 1.63 -11.50 -7.25
N GLY A 180 2.58 -10.61 -7.21
CA GLY A 180 2.92 -9.75 -8.34
C GLY A 180 3.81 -8.59 -7.97
N HIS A 181 3.98 -7.67 -8.92
CA HIS A 181 4.65 -6.40 -8.65
C HIS A 181 4.08 -5.26 -9.49
N ILE A 182 4.34 -4.06 -9.01
CA ILE A 182 3.84 -2.81 -9.57
C ILE A 182 4.92 -1.73 -9.51
N HIS A 183 4.72 -0.65 -10.23
CA HIS A 183 5.37 0.63 -9.97
C HIS A 183 4.62 1.33 -8.82
N PRO A 184 5.17 1.33 -7.58
CA PRO A 184 4.40 1.69 -6.39
C PRO A 184 3.90 3.15 -6.41
N LEU A 185 4.73 4.09 -6.86
CA LEU A 185 4.30 5.48 -6.95
C LEU A 185 3.18 5.66 -7.98
N ASN A 186 3.26 5.00 -9.14
CA ASN A 186 2.22 5.08 -10.16
C ASN A 186 0.89 4.45 -9.72
N LEU A 187 0.91 3.42 -8.88
CA LEU A 187 -0.33 2.93 -8.27
C LEU A 187 -0.97 4.01 -7.38
N ALA A 188 -0.19 4.64 -6.50
CA ALA A 188 -0.72 5.70 -5.63
C ALA A 188 -1.26 6.89 -6.43
N LEU A 189 -0.54 7.33 -7.47
CA LEU A 189 -0.96 8.42 -8.35
C LEU A 189 -2.23 8.05 -9.13
N GLY A 190 -2.33 6.81 -9.60
CA GLY A 190 -3.51 6.30 -10.29
C GLY A 190 -4.73 6.19 -9.38
N GLU A 191 -4.57 5.73 -8.14
CA GLU A 191 -5.65 5.72 -7.14
C GLU A 191 -6.12 7.14 -6.79
N ALA A 192 -5.20 8.11 -6.71
CA ALA A 192 -5.56 9.51 -6.50
C ALA A 192 -6.42 10.05 -7.65
N THR A 193 -6.00 9.82 -8.90
CA THR A 193 -6.78 10.21 -10.09
C THR A 193 -8.14 9.51 -10.12
N ALA A 194 -8.19 8.23 -9.78
CA ALA A 194 -9.44 7.47 -9.68
C ALA A 194 -10.38 8.08 -8.62
N PHE A 195 -9.86 8.41 -7.45
CA PHE A 195 -10.63 9.05 -6.38
C PHE A 195 -11.16 10.43 -6.80
N GLU A 196 -10.34 11.25 -7.45
CA GLU A 196 -10.75 12.56 -7.97
C GLU A 196 -11.81 12.44 -9.07
N SER A 197 -11.77 11.39 -9.90
CA SER A 197 -12.81 11.09 -10.91
C SER A 197 -14.18 10.74 -10.29
N GLN A 198 -14.22 10.31 -9.04
CA GLN A 198 -15.44 10.08 -8.26
C GLN A 198 -15.91 11.34 -7.50
N GLY A 199 -15.35 12.52 -7.79
CA GLY A 199 -15.70 13.78 -7.14
C GLY A 199 -14.99 14.01 -5.79
N GLY A 200 -14.02 13.21 -5.45
CA GLY A 200 -13.17 13.41 -4.29
C GLY A 200 -12.20 14.58 -4.46
N VAL A 201 -11.73 15.13 -3.35
CA VAL A 201 -10.80 16.27 -3.36
C VAL A 201 -9.56 15.93 -2.55
N ILE A 202 -8.38 16.17 -3.14
CA ILE A 202 -7.08 16.03 -2.47
C ILE A 202 -6.45 17.41 -2.36
N PHE A 203 -6.04 17.79 -1.16
CA PHE A 203 -5.19 18.95 -0.94
C PHE A 203 -3.78 18.47 -0.59
N GLU A 204 -2.81 18.83 -1.43
CA GLU A 204 -1.38 18.60 -1.18
C GLU A 204 -0.77 19.77 -0.40
N GLN A 205 0.44 19.58 0.14
CA GLN A 205 1.16 20.58 0.92
C GLN A 205 0.30 21.21 2.03
N SER A 206 -0.58 20.38 2.60
CA SER A 206 -1.58 20.73 3.59
C SER A 206 -1.39 19.96 4.90
N PRO A 207 -0.25 20.12 5.59
CA PRO A 207 0.04 19.38 6.81
C PRO A 207 -1.02 19.65 7.88
N VAL A 208 -1.62 18.58 8.37
CA VAL A 208 -2.57 18.68 9.48
C VAL A 208 -1.79 18.92 10.77
N ILE A 209 -2.12 20.00 11.46
CA ILE A 209 -1.47 20.42 12.70
C ILE A 209 -2.30 20.12 13.95
N LYS A 210 -3.63 19.92 13.77
CA LYS A 210 -4.52 19.64 14.89
C LYS A 210 -5.82 18.99 14.44
N ILE A 211 -6.32 18.07 15.25
CA ILE A 211 -7.65 17.47 15.10
C ILE A 211 -8.44 17.78 16.38
N ASN A 212 -9.48 18.61 16.26
CA ASN A 212 -10.43 18.84 17.34
C ASN A 212 -11.54 17.81 17.19
N ARG A 213 -11.71 16.99 18.21
CA ARG A 213 -12.76 15.95 18.28
C ARG A 213 -14.10 16.59 18.69
N GLY A 214 -15.20 16.02 18.28
CA GLY A 214 -16.54 16.44 18.59
C GLY A 214 -17.56 15.72 17.73
N GLU A 215 -18.81 16.07 17.83
CA GLU A 215 -19.90 15.57 16.98
C GLU A 215 -19.59 15.86 15.48
N THR A 216 -19.00 17.00 15.23
CA THR A 216 -18.32 17.34 13.98
C THR A 216 -16.85 17.58 14.30
N ALA A 217 -15.98 16.74 13.80
CA ALA A 217 -14.54 16.93 13.95
C ALA A 217 -14.03 18.07 13.07
N VAL A 218 -13.03 18.82 13.58
CA VAL A 218 -12.38 19.91 12.83
C VAL A 218 -10.91 19.56 12.64
N VAL A 219 -10.53 19.29 11.41
CA VAL A 219 -9.15 18.98 11.01
C VAL A 219 -8.50 20.24 10.49
N LYS A 220 -7.44 20.72 11.15
CA LYS A 220 -6.82 22.03 10.91
C LYS A 220 -5.45 21.89 10.24
N THR A 221 -5.22 22.75 9.26
CA THR A 221 -3.90 23.09 8.72
C THR A 221 -3.55 24.53 9.09
N GLU A 222 -2.40 25.04 8.64
CA GLU A 222 -2.06 26.47 8.86
C GLU A 222 -2.99 27.42 8.12
N GLN A 223 -3.52 27.04 6.95
CA GLN A 223 -4.22 27.94 6.03
C GLN A 223 -5.71 27.63 5.90
N GLY A 224 -6.18 26.51 6.45
CA GLY A 224 -7.57 26.10 6.34
C GLY A 224 -7.97 25.00 7.29
N GLU A 225 -9.24 24.64 7.22
CA GLU A 225 -9.80 23.57 8.04
C GLU A 225 -10.88 22.78 7.31
N VAL A 226 -10.98 21.48 7.63
CA VAL A 226 -12.06 20.60 7.16
C VAL A 226 -12.92 20.20 8.35
N HIS A 227 -14.23 20.44 8.22
CA HIS A 227 -15.23 19.97 9.15
C HIS A 227 -15.81 18.66 8.61
N ALA A 228 -15.71 17.57 9.36
CA ALA A 228 -16.15 16.26 8.92
C ALA A 228 -16.82 15.46 10.07
N LYS A 229 -17.75 14.56 9.70
CA LYS A 229 -18.37 13.63 10.66
C LYS A 229 -17.36 12.58 11.15
N PHE A 230 -16.50 12.13 10.23
CA PHE A 230 -15.49 11.13 10.50
C PHE A 230 -14.11 11.59 10.06
N VAL A 231 -13.07 11.14 10.78
CA VAL A 231 -11.67 11.39 10.43
C VAL A 231 -10.93 10.06 10.39
N ILE A 232 -10.26 9.79 9.27
CA ILE A 232 -9.37 8.64 9.10
C ILE A 232 -7.93 9.14 9.15
N ILE A 233 -7.13 8.62 10.08
CA ILE A 233 -5.70 8.92 10.18
C ILE A 233 -4.94 7.82 9.44
N ALA A 234 -4.33 8.16 8.31
CA ALA A 234 -3.61 7.25 7.42
C ALA A 234 -2.14 7.66 7.24
N CYS A 235 -1.53 8.21 8.30
CA CYS A 235 -0.18 8.81 8.25
C CYS A 235 0.95 7.80 8.44
N ASN A 236 0.66 6.52 8.71
CA ASN A 236 1.68 5.52 9.06
C ASN A 236 2.60 6.06 10.20
N ALA A 237 3.90 5.81 10.12
CA ALA A 237 4.89 6.30 11.09
C ALA A 237 5.22 7.80 10.95
N TYR A 238 4.63 8.49 9.96
CA TYR A 238 4.77 9.95 9.78
C TYR A 238 3.76 10.77 10.57
N ILE A 239 2.99 10.14 11.47
CA ILE A 239 1.96 10.81 12.28
C ILE A 239 2.52 11.93 13.18
N GLY A 240 3.80 11.85 13.54
CA GLY A 240 4.46 12.86 14.39
C GLY A 240 3.72 13.07 15.71
N GLU A 241 3.55 14.34 16.09
CA GLU A 241 2.88 14.73 17.33
C GLU A 241 1.36 14.95 17.16
N LEU A 242 0.82 14.70 15.97
CA LEU A 242 -0.60 14.94 15.66
C LEU A 242 -1.54 14.14 16.59
N GLU A 243 -1.18 12.89 16.89
CA GLU A 243 -1.93 12.04 17.82
C GLU A 243 -0.94 11.23 18.68
N PRO A 244 -0.51 11.76 19.84
CA PRO A 244 0.56 11.18 20.66
C PRO A 244 0.32 9.73 21.08
N LYS A 245 -0.95 9.34 21.34
CA LYS A 245 -1.30 7.97 21.72
C LYS A 245 -1.07 6.97 20.61
N LEU A 246 -1.25 7.35 19.35
CA LEU A 246 -0.96 6.52 18.19
C LEU A 246 0.53 6.55 17.85
N SER A 247 1.15 7.72 17.91
CA SER A 247 2.58 7.89 17.69
C SER A 247 3.42 7.02 18.63
N ALA A 248 3.06 6.94 19.89
CA ALA A 248 3.73 6.10 20.89
C ALA A 248 3.64 4.59 20.59
N LYS A 249 2.76 4.17 19.68
CA LYS A 249 2.61 2.77 19.22
C LYS A 249 3.26 2.49 17.87
N ALA A 250 3.78 3.50 17.20
CA ALA A 250 4.41 3.39 15.89
C ALA A 250 5.91 3.69 15.99
N MET A 251 6.74 2.72 15.64
CA MET A 251 8.19 2.91 15.57
C MET A 251 8.60 3.07 14.11
N PRO A 252 9.08 4.25 13.69
CA PRO A 252 9.60 4.43 12.34
C PRO A 252 10.88 3.64 12.15
N CYS A 253 10.86 2.69 11.20
CA CYS A 253 12.03 1.94 10.78
C CYS A 253 12.39 2.33 9.35
N GLY A 254 13.60 2.87 9.16
CA GLY A 254 14.14 3.19 7.84
C GLY A 254 14.57 1.91 7.10
N THR A 255 14.11 1.75 5.88
CA THR A 255 14.58 0.74 4.93
C THR A 255 15.04 1.42 3.65
N GLN A 256 15.84 0.72 2.84
CA GLN A 256 16.34 1.25 1.58
C GLN A 256 15.99 0.30 0.44
N VAL A 257 15.56 0.88 -0.67
CA VAL A 257 15.39 0.20 -1.95
C VAL A 257 16.37 0.81 -2.93
N VAL A 258 17.09 -0.02 -3.64
CA VAL A 258 18.05 0.41 -4.67
C VAL A 258 17.60 -0.14 -6.03
N ALA A 259 17.80 0.66 -7.08
CA ALA A 259 17.63 0.25 -8.46
C ALA A 259 18.97 0.39 -9.18
N THR A 260 19.33 -0.61 -9.98
CA THR A 260 20.50 -0.51 -10.87
C THR A 260 20.14 0.29 -12.10
N ALA A 261 21.15 0.77 -12.83
CA ALA A 261 20.95 1.12 -14.24
C ALA A 261 20.48 -0.11 -15.02
N PRO A 262 19.84 0.07 -16.19
CA PRO A 262 19.51 -1.06 -17.06
C PRO A 262 20.73 -1.94 -17.28
N LEU A 263 20.57 -3.24 -17.09
CA LEU A 263 21.64 -4.19 -17.37
C LEU A 263 21.81 -4.34 -18.89
N ALA A 264 23.06 -4.50 -19.35
CA ALA A 264 23.32 -4.85 -20.74
C ALA A 264 22.75 -6.25 -21.03
N ASN A 265 22.19 -6.42 -22.23
CA ASN A 265 21.68 -7.70 -22.71
C ASN A 265 22.80 -8.71 -22.92
#